data_a259ce40040ff4e2b13c405f402060cb
#
_entry.id   a259ce40040ff4e2b13c405f402060cb
#
_cell.length_a   1.000
_cell.length_b   1.000
_cell.length_c   1.000
_cell.angle_alpha   90.00
_cell.angle_beta   90.00
_cell.angle_gamma   90.00
#
_symmetry.space_group_name_H-M   'P 1'
#
loop_
_entity.id
_entity.type
_entity.pdbx_description
1 polymer ?
#
loop_
_entity_poly.entity_id
_entity_poly.type
_entity_poly.pdbx_seq_one_letter_code
_entity_poly.pdbx_strand_id
1 'polypeptide(L)'
;PDTGVLKGYCYAAPWKARAAYRYTVETSIYLDANDRSKGFGNRLYTELLQRLQAQNIHSAVGILALPNPHSIRLHEKLGFEYAGCVKEAGFKFDRWIDVVYWQRILSHRIVSP
;
A
#
# COMPACT_ATOMS: atom_id res chain seq x y z
N PRO A 1 -12.92 -14.93 7.26
CA PRO A 1 -13.81 -14.46 8.32
C PRO A 1 -14.88 -15.48 8.64
N ASP A 2 -15.19 -15.59 9.91
CA ASP A 2 -16.09 -16.62 10.42
C ASP A 2 -17.51 -16.49 9.88
N THR A 3 -17.91 -15.30 9.53
CA THR A 3 -19.25 -15.02 9.05
C THR A 3 -19.39 -15.10 7.53
N GLY A 4 -18.29 -15.28 6.82
CA GLY A 4 -18.28 -15.22 5.38
C GLY A 4 -18.40 -13.83 4.79
N VAL A 5 -18.40 -12.80 5.65
CA VAL A 5 -18.46 -11.40 5.20
C VAL A 5 -17.05 -10.88 4.97
N LEU A 6 -16.82 -10.31 3.80
CA LEU A 6 -15.53 -9.73 3.47
C LEU A 6 -15.34 -8.42 4.23
N LYS A 7 -14.36 -8.40 5.15
CA LYS A 7 -14.05 -7.21 5.95
C LYS A 7 -13.01 -6.31 5.31
N GLY A 8 -12.24 -6.87 4.40
CA GLY A 8 -11.21 -6.12 3.71
C GLY A 8 -10.26 -7.04 2.99
N TYR A 9 -9.40 -6.46 2.19
CA TYR A 9 -8.37 -7.22 1.48
C TYR A 9 -7.22 -6.30 1.13
N CYS A 10 -6.05 -6.89 0.89
CA CYS A 10 -4.90 -6.17 0.37
C CYS A 10 -4.21 -7.03 -0.68
N TYR A 11 -3.49 -6.38 -1.56
CA TYR A 11 -2.77 -7.08 -2.61
C TYR A 11 -1.59 -6.25 -3.09
N ALA A 12 -0.70 -6.90 -3.84
CA ALA A 12 0.44 -6.25 -4.46
C ALA A 12 0.40 -6.53 -5.96
N ALA A 13 0.85 -5.55 -6.74
CA ALA A 13 0.94 -5.65 -8.18
C ALA A 13 2.27 -5.06 -8.63
N PRO A 14 2.76 -5.39 -9.84
CA PRO A 14 3.99 -4.78 -10.33
C PRO A 14 3.85 -3.26 -10.40
N TRP A 15 4.88 -2.55 -9.93
CA TRP A 15 4.85 -1.09 -9.95
C TRP A 15 4.98 -0.55 -11.37
N LYS A 16 5.91 -1.12 -12.14
CA LYS A 16 6.13 -0.77 -13.54
C LYS A 16 6.46 -2.05 -14.30
N ALA A 17 6.15 -2.06 -15.59
CA ALA A 17 6.31 -3.26 -16.42
C ALA A 17 7.76 -3.62 -16.73
N ARG A 18 8.69 -2.66 -16.69
CA ARG A 18 10.07 -2.92 -17.08
C ARG A 18 10.81 -3.78 -16.05
N ALA A 19 11.71 -4.63 -16.55
CA ALA A 19 12.46 -5.54 -15.70
C ALA A 19 13.30 -4.83 -14.63
N ALA A 20 13.72 -3.60 -14.88
CA ALA A 20 14.48 -2.83 -13.89
C ALA A 20 13.70 -2.60 -12.60
N TYR A 21 12.37 -2.65 -12.67
CA TYR A 21 11.50 -2.35 -11.53
C TYR A 21 10.84 -3.59 -10.94
N ARG A 22 11.36 -4.79 -11.26
CA ARG A 22 10.74 -6.04 -10.84
C ARG A 22 10.75 -6.30 -9.33
N TYR A 23 11.60 -5.60 -8.59
CA TYR A 23 11.67 -5.75 -7.13
C TYR A 23 10.89 -4.70 -6.37
N THR A 24 10.12 -3.89 -7.07
CA THR A 24 9.20 -2.90 -6.48
C THR A 24 7.78 -3.26 -6.83
N VAL A 25 6.91 -3.25 -5.84
CA VAL A 25 5.49 -3.52 -6.04
C VAL A 25 4.66 -2.35 -5.53
N GLU A 26 3.49 -2.20 -6.14
CA GLU A 26 2.47 -1.28 -5.68
C GLU A 26 1.54 -2.08 -4.77
N THR A 27 1.30 -1.57 -3.56
CA THR A 27 0.43 -2.24 -2.61
C THR A 27 -0.87 -1.47 -2.44
N SER A 28 -1.94 -2.21 -2.22
CA SER A 28 -3.27 -1.62 -2.02
C SER A 28 -3.95 -2.32 -0.87
N ILE A 29 -4.72 -1.58 -0.09
CA ILE A 29 -5.52 -2.13 0.99
C ILE A 29 -6.90 -1.49 1.00
N TYR A 30 -7.91 -2.32 1.15
CA TYR A 30 -9.31 -1.89 1.23
C TYR A 30 -9.94 -2.53 2.45
N LEU A 31 -10.59 -1.71 3.27
CA LEU A 31 -11.23 -2.17 4.50
C LEU A 31 -12.69 -1.74 4.51
N ASP A 32 -13.54 -2.60 5.07
CA ASP A 32 -14.89 -2.21 5.41
C ASP A 32 -14.82 -1.05 6.41
N ALA A 33 -15.65 -0.03 6.22
CA ALA A 33 -15.66 1.15 7.08
C ALA A 33 -15.86 0.79 8.55
N ASN A 34 -16.63 -0.25 8.83
CA ASN A 34 -16.91 -0.67 10.19
C ASN A 34 -15.74 -1.35 10.89
N ASP A 35 -14.71 -1.75 10.14
CA ASP A 35 -13.57 -2.47 10.69
C ASP A 35 -12.29 -1.66 10.75
N ARG A 36 -12.34 -0.39 10.36
CA ARG A 36 -11.13 0.44 10.21
C ARG A 36 -10.36 0.66 11.52
N SER A 37 -11.05 0.72 12.64
CA SER A 37 -10.42 1.06 13.92
C SER A 37 -10.07 -0.16 14.77
N LYS A 38 -10.23 -1.38 14.25
CA LYS A 38 -10.08 -2.59 15.04
C LYS A 38 -8.73 -3.30 14.86
N GLY A 39 -7.79 -2.65 14.22
CA GLY A 39 -6.46 -3.24 13.98
C GLY A 39 -6.43 -4.30 12.88
N PHE A 40 -7.55 -4.55 12.23
CA PHE A 40 -7.61 -5.55 11.17
C PHE A 40 -6.72 -5.20 9.99
N GLY A 41 -6.74 -3.94 9.57
CA GLY A 41 -5.90 -3.46 8.47
C GLY A 41 -4.43 -3.60 8.77
N ASN A 42 -4.03 -3.31 10.00
CA ASN A 42 -2.64 -3.46 10.42
C ASN A 42 -2.19 -4.91 10.28
N ARG A 43 -3.00 -5.86 10.77
CA ARG A 43 -2.66 -7.27 10.69
C ARG A 43 -2.61 -7.77 9.25
N LEU A 44 -3.60 -7.39 8.46
CA LEU A 44 -3.69 -7.82 7.07
C LEU A 44 -2.53 -7.31 6.24
N TYR A 45 -2.23 -6.03 6.36
CA TYR A 45 -1.16 -5.39 5.60
C TYR A 45 0.21 -5.91 6.06
N THR A 46 0.38 -6.09 7.36
CA THR A 46 1.62 -6.65 7.90
C THR A 46 1.91 -8.03 7.31
N GLU A 47 0.89 -8.87 7.20
CA GLU A 47 1.07 -10.19 6.60
C GLU A 47 1.47 -10.09 5.12
N LEU A 48 0.85 -9.20 4.37
CA LEU A 48 1.24 -8.99 2.98
C LEU A 48 2.70 -8.57 2.87
N LEU A 49 3.12 -7.60 3.69
CA LEU A 49 4.49 -7.11 3.65
C LEU A 49 5.49 -8.21 4.01
N GLN A 50 5.16 -9.06 4.97
CA GLN A 50 6.01 -10.19 5.35
C GLN A 50 6.15 -11.17 4.19
N ARG A 51 5.07 -11.46 3.49
CA ARG A 51 5.11 -12.36 2.33
C ARG A 51 5.95 -11.79 1.19
N LEU A 52 5.83 -10.50 0.95
CA LEU A 52 6.62 -9.82 -0.07
C LEU A 52 8.09 -9.86 0.27
N GLN A 53 8.43 -9.62 1.53
CA GLN A 53 9.81 -9.67 1.99
C GLN A 53 10.39 -11.08 1.82
N ALA A 54 9.60 -12.11 2.10
CA ALA A 54 10.03 -13.50 1.92
C ALA A 54 10.26 -13.84 0.45
N GLN A 55 9.62 -13.13 -0.46
CA GLN A 55 9.79 -13.30 -1.90
C GLN A 55 10.89 -12.41 -2.48
N ASN A 56 11.68 -11.77 -1.62
CA ASN A 56 12.78 -10.87 -2.01
C ASN A 56 12.32 -9.61 -2.74
N ILE A 57 11.11 -9.16 -2.49
CA ILE A 57 10.67 -7.85 -2.95
C ILE A 57 11.39 -6.80 -2.11
N HIS A 58 11.97 -5.81 -2.77
CA HIS A 58 12.79 -4.81 -2.11
C HIS A 58 11.99 -3.62 -1.60
N SER A 59 11.00 -3.18 -2.35
CA SER A 59 10.28 -1.94 -2.06
C SER A 59 8.79 -2.09 -2.30
N ALA A 60 7.99 -1.54 -1.38
CA ALA A 60 6.54 -1.47 -1.52
C ALA A 60 6.11 -0.01 -1.58
N VAL A 61 5.27 0.32 -2.55
CA VAL A 61 4.76 1.68 -2.75
C VAL A 61 3.25 1.66 -2.58
N GLY A 62 2.76 2.40 -1.58
CA GLY A 62 1.34 2.60 -1.39
C GLY A 62 0.89 3.89 -2.05
N ILE A 63 -0.18 3.84 -2.81
CA ILE A 63 -0.70 4.99 -3.56
C ILE A 63 -2.07 5.35 -3.00
N LEU A 64 -2.23 6.59 -2.55
CA LEU A 64 -3.45 7.02 -1.86
C LEU A 64 -4.04 8.26 -2.51
N ALA A 65 -5.34 8.19 -2.81
CA ALA A 65 -6.10 9.36 -3.26
C ALA A 65 -6.54 10.16 -2.02
N LEU A 66 -6.30 11.45 -2.03
CA LEU A 66 -6.64 12.30 -0.90
C LEU A 66 -8.08 12.83 -0.99
N PRO A 67 -8.75 13.07 0.12
CA PRO A 67 -8.26 12.89 1.48
C PRO A 67 -8.43 11.44 1.95
N ASN A 68 -7.46 10.95 2.70
CA ASN A 68 -7.53 9.59 3.24
C ASN A 68 -6.69 9.49 4.52
N PRO A 69 -7.10 10.19 5.59
CA PRO A 69 -6.29 10.23 6.81
C PRO A 69 -6.11 8.86 7.46
N HIS A 70 -7.10 7.98 7.35
CA HIS A 70 -7.03 6.66 7.94
C HIS A 70 -5.91 5.82 7.30
N SER A 71 -5.86 5.80 5.97
CA SER A 71 -4.81 5.06 5.25
C SER A 71 -3.44 5.68 5.46
N ILE A 72 -3.35 7.01 5.53
CA ILE A 72 -2.08 7.67 5.81
C ILE A 72 -1.55 7.21 7.17
N ARG A 73 -2.39 7.21 8.20
CA ARG A 73 -1.96 6.75 9.52
C ARG A 73 -1.54 5.29 9.51
N LEU A 74 -2.25 4.45 8.77
CA LEU A 74 -1.91 3.05 8.66
C LEU A 74 -0.53 2.86 8.01
N HIS A 75 -0.26 3.56 6.92
CA HIS A 75 1.03 3.46 6.25
C HIS A 75 2.17 3.98 7.14
N GLU A 76 1.95 5.09 7.82
CA GLU A 76 2.94 5.61 8.75
C GLU A 76 3.23 4.60 9.87
N LYS A 77 2.19 4.00 10.42
CA LYS A 77 2.32 3.04 11.50
C LYS A 77 3.09 1.80 11.06
N LEU A 78 2.98 1.43 9.80
CA LEU A 78 3.66 0.26 9.26
C LEU A 78 5.05 0.58 8.70
N GLY A 79 5.54 1.79 8.95
CA GLY A 79 6.91 2.14 8.58
C GLY A 79 7.09 2.68 7.18
N PHE A 80 6.02 3.00 6.48
CA PHE A 80 6.12 3.67 5.20
C PHE A 80 6.48 5.13 5.41
N GLU A 81 7.24 5.68 4.47
CA GLU A 81 7.63 7.07 4.46
C GLU A 81 7.01 7.78 3.28
N TYR A 82 6.71 9.07 3.45
CA TYR A 82 6.14 9.87 2.38
C TYR A 82 7.14 9.97 1.23
N ALA A 83 6.70 9.64 0.02
CA ALA A 83 7.58 9.62 -1.15
C ALA A 83 7.23 10.70 -2.19
N GLY A 84 6.05 11.27 -2.14
CA GLY A 84 5.72 12.34 -3.05
C GLY A 84 4.23 12.48 -3.32
N CYS A 85 3.90 13.50 -4.10
CA CYS A 85 2.52 13.83 -4.43
C CYS A 85 2.43 14.20 -5.91
N VAL A 86 1.41 13.65 -6.58
CA VAL A 86 1.04 14.10 -7.91
C VAL A 86 -0.27 14.87 -7.77
N LYS A 87 -0.19 16.19 -7.95
CA LYS A 87 -1.35 17.05 -7.77
C LYS A 87 -2.34 16.84 -8.89
N GLU A 88 -3.62 16.80 -8.54
CA GLU A 88 -4.72 16.72 -9.50
C GLU A 88 -4.58 15.55 -10.47
N ALA A 89 -4.03 14.44 -9.99
CA ALA A 89 -3.83 13.27 -10.81
C ALA A 89 -5.13 12.52 -11.10
N GLY A 90 -6.12 12.62 -10.19
CA GLY A 90 -7.40 11.96 -10.36
C GLY A 90 -8.54 12.95 -10.49
N PHE A 91 -9.66 12.48 -11.05
CA PHE A 91 -10.88 13.28 -11.09
C PHE A 91 -12.04 12.41 -10.67
N LYS A 92 -12.69 12.76 -9.55
CA LYS A 92 -13.83 12.04 -8.99
C LYS A 92 -14.78 13.02 -8.32
N PHE A 93 -16.07 12.71 -8.37
CA PHE A 93 -17.09 13.51 -7.67
C PHE A 93 -16.98 14.99 -8.04
N ASP A 94 -16.77 15.25 -9.33
CA ASP A 94 -16.66 16.59 -9.91
C ASP A 94 -15.53 17.42 -9.32
N ARG A 95 -14.44 16.77 -8.88
CA ARG A 95 -13.28 17.51 -8.40
C ARG A 95 -11.98 16.80 -8.71
N TRP A 96 -10.93 17.58 -8.78
CA TRP A 96 -9.57 17.06 -8.95
C TRP A 96 -9.04 16.56 -7.61
N ILE A 97 -8.31 15.46 -7.66
CA ILE A 97 -7.85 14.78 -6.46
C ILE A 97 -6.35 14.60 -6.53
N ASP A 98 -5.66 15.03 -5.46
CA ASP A 98 -4.24 14.79 -5.32
C ASP A 98 -4.00 13.34 -4.93
N VAL A 99 -2.91 12.78 -5.43
CA VAL A 99 -2.52 11.39 -5.16
C VAL A 99 -1.14 11.41 -4.51
N VAL A 100 -1.02 10.77 -3.35
CA VAL A 100 0.24 10.71 -2.61
C VAL A 100 0.81 9.31 -2.63
N TYR A 101 2.13 9.22 -2.55
CA TYR A 101 2.89 8.00 -2.58
C TYR A 101 3.62 7.81 -1.27
N TRP A 102 3.51 6.62 -0.70
CA TRP A 102 4.18 6.22 0.52
C TRP A 102 5.00 4.99 0.21
N GLN A 103 6.22 4.92 0.73
CA GLN A 103 7.14 3.85 0.36
C GLN A 103 7.77 3.23 1.59
N ARG A 104 7.91 1.91 1.56
CA ARG A 104 8.66 1.18 2.58
C ARG A 104 9.69 0.28 1.90
N ILE A 105 10.95 0.41 2.32
CA ILE A 105 12.00 -0.51 1.89
C ILE A 105 11.89 -1.76 2.75
N LEU A 106 11.69 -2.90 2.11
CA LEU A 106 11.46 -4.17 2.80
C LEU A 106 12.73 -4.95 3.06
N SER A 107 13.74 -4.73 2.23
CA SER A 107 14.98 -5.49 2.34
C SER A 107 16.14 -4.62 1.91
N HIS A 108 17.23 -4.65 2.68
CA HIS A 108 18.45 -3.96 2.31
C HIS A 108 19.44 -4.89 1.62
N ARG A 109 18.97 -6.08 1.23
CA ARG A 109 19.80 -7.05 0.56
C ARG A 109 20.13 -6.55 -0.85
N ILE A 110 21.41 -6.70 -1.23
CA ILE A 110 21.82 -6.40 -2.60
C ILE A 110 21.33 -7.53 -3.49
N VAL A 111 20.63 -7.16 -4.56
CA VAL A 111 20.06 -8.12 -5.50
C VAL A 111 20.95 -8.17 -6.72
N SER A 112 21.36 -9.38 -7.12
CA SER A 112 22.16 -9.55 -8.34
C SER A 112 21.34 -9.15 -9.56
N PRO A 113 21.96 -8.42 -10.51
CA PRO A 113 21.26 -8.03 -11.74
C PRO A 113 20.87 -9.22 -12.61
#